data_cec5eb06459b32211a2049345c195ad7
#
_entry.id   cec5eb06459b32211a2049345c195ad7
#
_cell.length_a   1.000
_cell.length_b   1.000
_cell.length_c   1.000
_cell.angle_alpha   90.00
_cell.angle_beta   90.00
_cell.angle_gamma   90.00
#
_symmetry.space_group_name_H-M   'P 1'
#
loop_
_entity.id
_entity.type
_entity.pdbx_description
1 polymer ?
#
loop_
_entity_poly.entity_id
_entity_poly.type
_entity_poly.pdbx_seq_one_letter_code
_entity_poly.pdbx_strand_id
1 'polypeptide(L)'
;MMVPTAPWPQDTAPDPAKQEDAVRLPFLAGFGLDVLEDDDELQRIVRFAAKLCDAPTSTVSIVEERRQWFLARDGIEERETDRSVSFCGHAMLGDTIMVVPDAKEDPRFADNALVTGPPKIRFYAGAPLITSEGAPVGALCIFDSAPRPDGLTEIQEEGLKVLRDAVMRRLHARRRDLVRDAELQRSQEKLGALADSIPDIAWAANAEGDIDFFNQRWYEYTGLDPSTPPDNETSRSVFHPDDQEAYVDAWDEALASGQHFEQEFRVRRSDGTWRWMIGRGVPVHDSAGDVTQWFGTLTDIDDGHRLSESRDLLARELSHRIKNIFAVVSGLVLLRARNRPELKDFAEELGEAIRALGRAHDFVRPLGSEKGNELRGLLNVLMAPYGIGEGKQVEVSGVTVKLGKRAATPLALIFHELATNSAKYGALSREEGRVTISLAERGDTVLIDWNETGAPGGKVPERSGFGSTLLDMSVKSQLDGSMEREWGKDGLKVRLSIPAKSLAV
;
A
#
# COMPACT_ATOMS: atom_id res chain seq x y z
N MET A 1 -25.21 41.93 17.84
CA MET A 1 -25.67 42.68 19.04
C MET A 1 -24.71 42.31 20.12
N MET A 2 -23.75 43.19 20.49
CA MET A 2 -22.84 42.93 21.62
C MET A 2 -23.70 42.96 22.89
N VAL A 3 -23.76 41.82 23.59
CA VAL A 3 -24.34 41.79 24.94
C VAL A 3 -23.40 42.59 25.83
N PRO A 4 -23.89 43.58 26.63
CA PRO A 4 -23.00 44.33 27.52
C PRO A 4 -22.31 43.37 28.48
N THR A 5 -21.00 43.39 28.51
CA THR A 5 -20.18 42.68 29.50
C THR A 5 -20.52 43.26 30.88
N ALA A 6 -20.57 42.39 31.91
CA ALA A 6 -20.77 42.86 33.29
C ALA A 6 -19.64 43.86 33.63
N PRO A 7 -20.01 45.01 34.23
CA PRO A 7 -18.99 46.02 34.54
C PRO A 7 -17.92 45.46 35.52
N TRP A 8 -16.67 45.79 35.23
CA TRP A 8 -15.62 45.57 36.21
C TRP A 8 -15.97 46.35 37.48
N PRO A 9 -15.49 45.90 38.66
CA PRO A 9 -15.66 46.62 39.88
C PRO A 9 -15.15 48.06 39.72
N GLN A 10 -15.91 49.05 40.23
CA GLN A 10 -15.54 50.45 40.12
C GLN A 10 -14.21 50.77 40.85
N ASP A 11 -13.43 51.68 40.30
CA ASP A 11 -12.11 52.15 40.83
C ASP A 11 -10.94 51.17 40.75
N THR A 12 -11.03 50.14 39.94
CA THR A 12 -9.86 49.39 39.56
C THR A 12 -9.20 50.05 38.33
N ALA A 13 -8.04 50.61 38.50
CA ALA A 13 -7.22 51.15 37.42
C ALA A 13 -5.89 50.38 37.27
N PRO A 14 -5.90 49.07 37.02
CA PRO A 14 -4.73 48.37 36.59
C PRO A 14 -4.66 48.42 35.07
N ASP A 15 -3.52 47.97 34.54
CA ASP A 15 -3.22 47.93 33.11
C ASP A 15 -4.48 47.55 32.24
N PRO A 16 -4.90 48.42 31.33
CA PRO A 16 -6.06 48.16 30.46
C PRO A 16 -5.99 46.81 29.74
N ALA A 17 -4.81 46.33 29.38
CA ALA A 17 -4.61 45.04 28.74
C ALA A 17 -5.02 43.86 29.67
N LYS A 18 -4.89 43.98 30.98
CA LYS A 18 -5.32 42.93 31.93
C LYS A 18 -6.83 42.88 32.17
N GLN A 19 -7.57 43.92 31.78
CA GLN A 19 -9.02 44.01 31.91
C GLN A 19 -9.74 43.52 30.67
N GLU A 20 -9.03 43.29 29.56
CA GLU A 20 -9.63 42.97 28.27
C GLU A 20 -10.08 41.48 28.22
N ASP A 21 -11.37 41.26 28.48
CA ASP A 21 -11.96 39.92 28.48
C ASP A 21 -11.76 39.20 27.16
N ALA A 22 -11.70 39.90 26.05
CA ALA A 22 -11.46 39.31 24.73
C ALA A 22 -10.08 38.59 24.63
N VAL A 23 -9.08 39.09 25.40
CA VAL A 23 -7.76 38.47 25.46
C VAL A 23 -7.72 37.36 26.50
N ARG A 24 -8.32 37.60 27.66
CA ARG A 24 -8.24 36.76 28.87
C ARG A 24 -9.10 35.49 28.80
N LEU A 25 -10.37 35.60 28.37
CA LEU A 25 -11.33 34.50 28.38
C LEU A 25 -10.91 33.32 27.50
N PRO A 26 -10.27 33.47 26.34
CA PRO A 26 -9.76 32.32 25.55
C PRO A 26 -8.74 31.47 26.32
N PHE A 27 -7.94 32.05 27.20
CA PHE A 27 -7.01 31.28 28.06
C PHE A 27 -7.79 30.41 29.05
N LEU A 28 -8.90 30.92 29.62
CA LEU A 28 -9.74 30.15 30.53
C LEU A 28 -10.35 28.93 29.85
N ALA A 29 -10.88 29.10 28.65
CA ALA A 29 -11.46 28.00 27.89
C ALA A 29 -10.44 26.86 27.62
N GLY A 30 -9.13 27.22 27.47
CA GLY A 30 -8.06 26.25 27.24
C GLY A 30 -7.72 25.37 28.45
N PHE A 31 -8.23 25.65 29.65
CA PHE A 31 -7.93 24.82 30.84
C PHE A 31 -8.93 23.66 31.07
N GLY A 32 -10.13 23.66 30.45
CA GLY A 32 -11.16 22.65 30.66
C GLY A 32 -11.51 22.53 32.15
N LEU A 33 -11.88 23.67 32.75
CA LEU A 33 -12.00 23.86 34.20
C LEU A 33 -13.10 23.01 34.85
N ASP A 34 -14.15 22.62 34.10
CA ASP A 34 -15.27 21.84 34.60
C ASP A 34 -14.85 20.54 35.28
N VAL A 35 -13.77 19.93 34.80
CA VAL A 35 -13.21 18.68 35.36
C VAL A 35 -12.41 18.94 36.65
N LEU A 36 -12.00 20.19 36.89
CA LEU A 36 -11.24 20.60 38.07
C LEU A 36 -12.13 21.13 39.19
N GLU A 37 -13.46 21.17 39.00
CA GLU A 37 -14.36 21.49 40.08
C GLU A 37 -14.28 20.45 41.20
N ASP A 38 -14.04 20.90 42.42
CA ASP A 38 -13.81 20.07 43.62
C ASP A 38 -12.61 19.08 43.50
N ASP A 39 -11.59 19.39 42.59
CA ASP A 39 -10.34 18.61 42.47
C ASP A 39 -9.66 18.40 43.82
N ASP A 40 -9.29 17.19 44.17
CA ASP A 40 -8.70 16.82 45.45
C ASP A 40 -7.41 17.60 45.80
N GLU A 41 -6.61 17.90 44.80
CA GLU A 41 -5.35 18.68 45.02
C GLU A 41 -5.69 20.15 45.33
N LEU A 42 -6.57 20.75 44.52
CA LEU A 42 -7.02 22.12 44.76
C LEU A 42 -7.75 22.24 46.09
N GLN A 43 -8.54 21.23 46.45
CA GLN A 43 -9.24 21.18 47.74
C GLN A 43 -8.29 21.10 48.96
N ARG A 44 -7.17 20.35 48.80
CA ARG A 44 -6.13 20.32 49.83
C ARG A 44 -5.41 21.67 49.93
N ILE A 45 -5.20 22.35 48.83
CA ILE A 45 -4.55 23.68 48.80
C ILE A 45 -5.38 24.70 49.56
N VAL A 46 -6.70 24.80 49.28
CA VAL A 46 -7.58 25.76 49.99
C VAL A 46 -7.67 25.48 51.47
N ARG A 47 -7.81 24.21 51.89
CA ARG A 47 -7.82 23.81 53.32
C ARG A 47 -6.50 24.20 54.00
N PHE A 48 -5.38 24.02 53.31
CA PHE A 48 -4.09 24.40 53.88
C PHE A 48 -3.92 25.93 53.96
N ALA A 49 -4.37 26.65 52.91
CA ALA A 49 -4.36 28.12 52.93
C ALA A 49 -5.20 28.69 54.07
N ALA A 50 -6.40 28.15 54.30
CA ALA A 50 -7.24 28.53 55.45
C ALA A 50 -6.54 28.31 56.77
N LYS A 51 -5.92 27.14 56.98
CA LYS A 51 -5.16 26.82 58.23
C LYS A 51 -3.90 27.68 58.40
N LEU A 52 -3.14 27.86 57.32
CA LEU A 52 -1.89 28.66 57.34
C LEU A 52 -2.16 30.12 57.77
N CYS A 53 -3.27 30.66 57.28
CA CYS A 53 -3.65 32.03 57.53
C CYS A 53 -4.61 32.20 58.71
N ASP A 54 -4.96 31.12 59.41
CA ASP A 54 -5.97 31.09 60.46
C ASP A 54 -7.26 31.82 60.03
N ALA A 55 -7.71 31.52 58.81
CA ALA A 55 -8.89 32.12 58.21
C ALA A 55 -10.02 31.08 58.09
N PRO A 56 -11.29 31.48 58.34
CA PRO A 56 -12.41 30.58 58.29
C PRO A 56 -12.74 30.15 56.86
N THR A 57 -12.32 30.94 55.87
CA THR A 57 -12.68 30.66 54.47
C THR A 57 -11.48 30.87 53.53
N SER A 58 -11.36 29.94 52.58
CA SER A 58 -10.40 30.01 51.47
C SER A 58 -10.99 29.46 50.18
N THR A 59 -10.66 30.07 49.06
CA THR A 59 -11.12 29.59 47.75
C THR A 59 -10.05 29.73 46.67
N VAL A 60 -10.08 28.82 45.72
CA VAL A 60 -9.49 29.01 44.38
C VAL A 60 -10.60 29.50 43.46
N SER A 61 -10.54 30.76 43.12
CA SER A 61 -11.57 31.47 42.36
C SER A 61 -11.11 31.72 40.94
N ILE A 62 -11.98 31.42 39.99
CA ILE A 62 -11.82 31.82 38.59
C ILE A 62 -12.82 32.92 38.29
N VAL A 63 -12.37 33.95 37.61
CA VAL A 63 -13.21 35.09 37.24
C VAL A 63 -13.56 34.99 35.77
N GLU A 64 -14.81 34.66 35.45
CA GLU A 64 -15.37 34.59 34.10
C GLU A 64 -15.97 35.95 33.67
N GLU A 65 -16.71 35.95 32.56
CA GLU A 65 -17.30 37.17 31.99
C GLU A 65 -18.33 37.81 32.94
N ARG A 66 -19.17 36.99 33.57
CA ARG A 66 -20.29 37.46 34.42
C ARG A 66 -20.25 36.98 35.85
N ARG A 67 -19.47 35.94 36.15
CA ARG A 67 -19.40 35.30 37.47
C ARG A 67 -17.95 35.14 37.94
N GLN A 68 -17.81 34.98 39.23
CA GLN A 68 -16.65 34.40 39.87
C GLN A 68 -17.04 32.99 40.30
N TRP A 69 -16.30 32.01 39.85
CA TRP A 69 -16.54 30.61 40.12
C TRP A 69 -15.47 30.00 40.99
N PHE A 70 -15.86 29.20 42.01
CA PHE A 70 -14.93 28.59 42.95
C PHE A 70 -14.59 27.16 42.55
N LEU A 71 -13.41 26.93 41.98
CA LEU A 71 -12.91 25.61 41.64
C LEU A 71 -12.68 24.75 42.88
N ALA A 72 -12.21 25.33 43.95
CA ALA A 72 -12.07 24.70 45.23
C ALA A 72 -12.42 25.71 46.34
N ARG A 73 -12.99 25.25 47.44
CA ARG A 73 -13.44 26.11 48.51
C ARG A 73 -13.42 25.39 49.86
N ASP A 74 -13.15 26.14 50.90
CA ASP A 74 -13.21 25.70 52.32
C ASP A 74 -13.89 26.77 53.11
N GLY A 75 -14.86 26.40 53.99
CA GLY A 75 -15.60 27.34 54.82
C GLY A 75 -16.71 28.15 54.14
N ILE A 76 -17.11 27.78 52.91
CA ILE A 76 -18.22 28.40 52.17
C ILE A 76 -18.93 27.35 51.32
N GLU A 77 -20.27 27.42 51.25
CA GLU A 77 -21.10 26.48 50.47
C GLU A 77 -21.36 26.94 49.03
N GLU A 78 -21.43 28.27 48.83
CA GLU A 78 -21.62 28.88 47.52
C GLU A 78 -20.54 28.43 46.54
N ARG A 79 -20.97 28.15 45.30
CA ARG A 79 -20.07 27.75 44.23
C ARG A 79 -19.64 28.90 43.32
N GLU A 80 -20.40 29.99 43.32
CA GLU A 80 -20.17 31.16 42.49
C GLU A 80 -20.78 32.41 43.13
N THR A 81 -20.28 33.56 42.66
CA THR A 81 -20.88 34.85 42.94
C THR A 81 -20.90 35.70 41.67
N ASP A 82 -21.69 36.78 41.65
CA ASP A 82 -21.63 37.75 40.56
C ASP A 82 -20.23 38.39 40.48
N ARG A 83 -19.71 38.60 39.30
CA ARG A 83 -18.41 39.21 39.05
C ARG A 83 -18.34 40.64 39.62
N SER A 84 -19.43 41.39 39.58
CA SER A 84 -19.45 42.79 40.04
C SER A 84 -19.19 42.99 41.52
N VAL A 85 -19.39 41.94 42.35
CA VAL A 85 -19.09 41.97 43.78
C VAL A 85 -17.79 41.22 44.12
N SER A 86 -17.01 40.80 43.12
CA SER A 86 -15.83 39.94 43.28
C SER A 86 -14.62 40.71 43.81
N PHE A 87 -14.13 40.37 44.98
CA PHE A 87 -12.80 40.77 45.49
C PHE A 87 -11.69 40.16 44.64
N CYS A 88 -11.84 38.93 44.21
CA CYS A 88 -10.85 38.24 43.35
C CYS A 88 -10.72 38.88 41.97
N GLY A 89 -11.81 39.53 41.49
CA GLY A 89 -11.78 40.35 40.27
C GLY A 89 -10.82 41.55 40.40
N HIS A 90 -10.68 42.12 41.60
CA HIS A 90 -9.66 43.15 41.88
C HIS A 90 -8.26 42.54 42.11
N ALA A 91 -8.17 41.47 42.92
CA ALA A 91 -6.91 40.83 43.27
C ALA A 91 -6.12 40.32 42.05
N MET A 92 -6.82 39.71 41.08
CA MET A 92 -6.18 39.09 39.89
C MET A 92 -5.51 40.13 38.97
N LEU A 93 -5.91 41.41 39.06
CA LEU A 93 -5.34 42.46 38.20
C LEU A 93 -4.00 42.98 38.71
N GLY A 94 -3.66 42.71 39.97
CA GLY A 94 -2.37 43.02 40.56
C GLY A 94 -1.32 41.96 40.27
N ASP A 95 -0.04 42.29 40.51
CA ASP A 95 1.09 41.35 40.39
C ASP A 95 1.50 40.77 41.75
N THR A 96 0.98 41.38 42.84
CA THR A 96 1.25 40.97 44.22
C THR A 96 -0.03 40.54 44.94
N ILE A 97 0.10 39.94 46.11
CA ILE A 97 -1.04 39.61 46.96
C ILE A 97 -1.77 40.89 47.33
N MET A 98 -3.04 40.99 47.01
CA MET A 98 -3.92 42.06 47.49
C MET A 98 -4.33 41.75 48.93
N VAL A 99 -4.05 42.63 49.86
CA VAL A 99 -4.47 42.54 51.27
C VAL A 99 -5.42 43.68 51.59
N VAL A 100 -6.59 43.37 52.14
CA VAL A 100 -7.61 44.31 52.60
C VAL A 100 -7.79 44.07 54.11
N PRO A 101 -7.16 44.86 55.01
CA PRO A 101 -7.19 44.66 56.45
C PRO A 101 -8.63 44.80 57.04
N ASP A 102 -9.41 45.76 56.56
CA ASP A 102 -10.84 45.93 56.86
C ASP A 102 -11.57 46.46 55.61
N ALA A 103 -12.44 45.61 55.05
CA ALA A 103 -13.19 45.94 53.85
C ALA A 103 -14.24 47.05 54.06
N LYS A 104 -14.64 47.35 55.28
CA LYS A 104 -15.51 48.52 55.56
C LYS A 104 -14.80 49.83 55.49
N GLU A 105 -13.49 49.85 55.70
CA GLU A 105 -12.65 51.04 55.64
C GLU A 105 -12.01 51.22 54.28
N ASP A 106 -12.04 50.20 53.42
CA ASP A 106 -11.49 50.26 52.04
C ASP A 106 -12.52 50.87 51.08
N PRO A 107 -12.21 52.00 50.44
CA PRO A 107 -13.14 52.68 49.54
C PRO A 107 -13.65 51.78 48.37
N ARG A 108 -12.89 50.79 47.98
CA ARG A 108 -13.27 49.86 46.91
C ARG A 108 -14.38 48.89 47.31
N PHE A 109 -14.51 48.63 48.63
CA PHE A 109 -15.35 47.54 49.09
C PHE A 109 -16.37 47.93 50.17
N ALA A 110 -16.31 49.13 50.72
CA ALA A 110 -17.14 49.59 51.82
C ALA A 110 -18.67 49.40 51.56
N ASP A 111 -19.14 49.62 50.32
CA ASP A 111 -20.51 49.46 49.90
C ASP A 111 -20.79 48.11 49.19
N ASN A 112 -19.79 47.19 49.12
CA ASN A 112 -19.97 45.92 48.46
C ASN A 112 -20.98 45.02 49.19
N ALA A 113 -21.81 44.31 48.39
CA ALA A 113 -22.86 43.45 48.94
C ALA A 113 -22.31 42.33 49.88
N LEU A 114 -21.08 41.82 49.61
CA LEU A 114 -20.42 40.81 50.42
C LEU A 114 -19.86 41.37 51.78
N VAL A 115 -19.76 42.73 51.90
CA VAL A 115 -19.35 43.43 53.09
C VAL A 115 -20.55 43.88 53.91
N THR A 116 -21.53 44.46 53.27
CA THR A 116 -22.76 44.95 53.90
C THR A 116 -23.77 43.89 54.26
N GLY A 117 -23.82 42.79 53.44
CA GLY A 117 -24.64 41.58 53.59
C GLY A 117 -23.79 40.35 53.90
N PRO A 118 -24.42 39.16 53.98
CA PRO A 118 -23.67 37.91 54.11
C PRO A 118 -22.66 37.71 52.98
N PRO A 119 -21.43 37.19 53.24
CA PRO A 119 -20.90 36.64 54.50
C PRO A 119 -20.29 37.70 55.43
N LYS A 120 -20.45 39.01 55.18
CA LYS A 120 -19.91 40.15 55.95
C LYS A 120 -18.39 40.17 55.98
N ILE A 121 -17.75 40.08 54.81
CA ILE A 121 -16.30 40.09 54.68
C ILE A 121 -15.71 41.38 55.30
N ARG A 122 -14.77 41.20 56.21
CA ARG A 122 -13.99 42.29 56.80
C ARG A 122 -12.52 42.23 56.39
N PHE A 123 -11.93 41.06 56.47
CA PHE A 123 -10.57 40.83 56.03
C PHE A 123 -10.57 40.03 54.72
N TYR A 124 -9.72 40.39 53.82
CA TYR A 124 -9.48 39.65 52.56
C TYR A 124 -8.00 39.67 52.22
N ALA A 125 -7.48 38.53 51.76
CA ALA A 125 -6.18 38.46 51.07
C ALA A 125 -6.28 37.53 49.87
N GLY A 126 -5.80 37.98 48.70
CA GLY A 126 -5.88 37.23 47.45
C GLY A 126 -4.57 37.24 46.65
N ALA A 127 -4.02 36.08 46.41
CA ALA A 127 -2.86 35.88 45.55
C ALA A 127 -3.33 35.71 44.10
N PRO A 128 -2.92 36.57 43.16
CA PRO A 128 -3.39 36.53 41.78
C PRO A 128 -2.92 35.27 41.04
N LEU A 129 -3.82 34.61 40.33
CA LEU A 129 -3.54 33.51 39.40
C LEU A 129 -3.32 34.09 38.02
N ILE A 130 -2.05 34.08 37.60
CA ILE A 130 -1.62 34.67 36.32
C ILE A 130 -0.96 33.55 35.48
N THR A 131 -1.36 33.39 34.23
CA THR A 131 -0.78 32.41 33.31
C THR A 131 0.66 32.81 32.94
N SER A 132 1.41 31.86 32.37
CA SER A 132 2.76 32.15 31.83
C SER A 132 2.76 33.24 30.75
N GLU A 133 1.64 33.40 30.07
CA GLU A 133 1.41 34.41 29.04
C GLU A 133 1.00 35.79 29.62
N GLY A 134 0.89 35.89 30.93
CA GLY A 134 0.55 37.12 31.64
C GLY A 134 -0.97 37.35 31.75
N ALA A 135 -1.83 36.39 31.37
CA ALA A 135 -3.28 36.54 31.48
C ALA A 135 -3.77 36.25 32.90
N PRO A 136 -4.47 37.21 33.58
CA PRO A 136 -5.04 36.98 34.90
C PRO A 136 -6.31 36.14 34.77
N VAL A 137 -6.38 35.04 35.54
CA VAL A 137 -7.51 34.09 35.46
C VAL A 137 -8.37 34.03 36.72
N GLY A 138 -7.81 34.51 37.84
CA GLY A 138 -8.51 34.50 39.12
C GLY A 138 -7.58 34.75 40.30
N ALA A 139 -7.93 34.24 41.49
CA ALA A 139 -7.10 34.33 42.67
C ALA A 139 -7.25 33.11 43.60
N LEU A 140 -6.17 32.74 44.30
CA LEU A 140 -6.25 31.97 45.51
C LEU A 140 -6.46 32.97 46.66
N CYS A 141 -7.56 32.90 47.35
CA CYS A 141 -7.86 33.87 48.40
C CYS A 141 -8.32 33.23 49.71
N ILE A 142 -8.17 34.01 50.76
CA ILE A 142 -8.71 33.81 52.09
C ILE A 142 -9.51 35.03 52.47
N PHE A 143 -10.54 34.85 53.29
CA PHE A 143 -11.30 35.94 53.84
C PHE A 143 -11.93 35.59 55.18
N ASP A 144 -12.25 36.64 55.98
CA ASP A 144 -12.78 36.55 57.32
C ASP A 144 -13.83 37.63 57.57
N SER A 145 -14.79 37.36 58.45
CA SER A 145 -15.73 38.35 58.96
C SER A 145 -15.19 39.22 60.07
N ALA A 146 -13.98 38.95 60.57
CA ALA A 146 -13.23 39.76 61.52
C ALA A 146 -12.14 40.59 60.78
N PRO A 147 -11.95 41.88 61.10
CA PRO A 147 -10.86 42.68 60.50
C PRO A 147 -9.50 42.24 61.04
N ARG A 148 -8.44 42.43 60.30
CA ARG A 148 -7.03 42.15 60.65
C ARG A 148 -6.18 43.37 60.37
N PRO A 149 -6.05 44.31 61.35
CA PRO A 149 -5.31 45.55 61.11
C PRO A 149 -3.85 45.35 60.71
N ASP A 150 -3.21 44.27 61.20
CA ASP A 150 -1.81 43.96 60.88
C ASP A 150 -1.66 43.19 59.56
N GLY A 151 -2.75 42.87 58.88
CA GLY A 151 -2.77 42.15 57.59
C GLY A 151 -2.29 40.70 57.69
N LEU A 152 -1.36 40.30 56.83
CA LEU A 152 -0.73 38.98 56.81
C LEU A 152 0.69 39.08 57.43
N THR A 153 1.11 37.99 58.10
CA THR A 153 2.52 37.81 58.45
C THR A 153 3.34 37.43 57.22
N GLU A 154 4.66 37.65 57.27
CA GLU A 154 5.59 37.28 56.20
C GLU A 154 5.48 35.77 55.81
N ILE A 155 5.34 34.88 56.79
CA ILE A 155 5.15 33.44 56.56
C ILE A 155 3.82 33.15 55.82
N GLN A 156 2.75 33.83 56.15
CA GLN A 156 1.44 33.67 55.50
C GLN A 156 1.49 34.18 54.06
N GLU A 157 2.15 35.33 53.84
CA GLU A 157 2.30 35.88 52.50
C GLU A 157 3.14 34.96 51.61
N GLU A 158 4.29 34.49 52.08
CA GLU A 158 5.14 33.56 51.32
C GLU A 158 4.42 32.20 51.10
N GLY A 159 3.71 31.71 52.09
CA GLY A 159 2.93 30.51 51.98
C GLY A 159 1.81 30.60 50.91
N LEU A 160 1.10 31.75 50.87
CA LEU A 160 0.09 31.98 49.82
C LEU A 160 0.72 32.06 48.43
N LYS A 161 1.92 32.63 48.27
CA LYS A 161 2.65 32.63 46.99
C LYS A 161 2.98 31.20 46.52
N VAL A 162 3.50 30.35 47.43
CA VAL A 162 3.81 28.94 47.14
C VAL A 162 2.55 28.17 46.76
N LEU A 163 1.44 28.37 47.46
CA LEU A 163 0.16 27.71 47.18
C LEU A 163 -0.44 28.19 45.88
N ARG A 164 -0.37 29.50 45.58
CA ARG A 164 -0.74 30.07 44.27
C ARG A 164 0.00 29.37 43.14
N ASP A 165 1.32 29.20 43.27
CA ASP A 165 2.15 28.55 42.29
C ASP A 165 1.77 27.05 42.15
N ALA A 166 1.34 26.36 43.22
CA ALA A 166 0.83 25.04 43.19
C ALA A 166 -0.51 24.97 42.41
N VAL A 167 -1.44 25.90 42.65
CA VAL A 167 -2.67 26.03 41.86
C VAL A 167 -2.33 26.19 40.38
N MET A 168 -1.46 27.12 40.02
CA MET A 168 -1.08 27.36 38.62
C MET A 168 -0.43 26.15 37.98
N ARG A 169 0.43 25.40 38.69
CA ARG A 169 0.99 24.14 38.19
C ARG A 169 -0.11 23.12 37.88
N ARG A 170 -1.12 23.00 38.73
CA ARG A 170 -2.26 22.08 38.53
C ARG A 170 -3.09 22.45 37.28
N LEU A 171 -3.37 23.76 37.12
CA LEU A 171 -4.08 24.26 35.95
C LEU A 171 -3.28 23.99 34.65
N HIS A 172 -2.00 24.33 34.67
CA HIS A 172 -1.13 24.08 33.49
C HIS A 172 -0.95 22.59 33.18
N ALA A 173 -0.91 21.71 34.17
CA ALA A 173 -0.88 20.27 33.95
C ALA A 173 -2.14 19.82 33.16
N ARG A 174 -3.32 20.26 33.61
CA ARG A 174 -4.60 19.94 32.93
C ARG A 174 -4.62 20.43 31.47
N ARG A 175 -4.16 21.67 31.24
CA ARG A 175 -4.08 22.22 29.88
C ARG A 175 -3.17 21.38 28.96
N ARG A 176 -2.00 20.95 29.48
CA ARG A 176 -1.08 20.07 28.72
C ARG A 176 -1.72 18.73 28.37
N ASP A 177 -2.44 18.12 29.31
CA ASP A 177 -3.13 16.84 29.06
C ASP A 177 -4.17 17.00 27.96
N LEU A 178 -5.01 18.05 28.01
CA LEU A 178 -6.01 18.33 26.96
C LEU A 178 -5.39 18.55 25.57
N VAL A 179 -4.29 19.30 25.49
CA VAL A 179 -3.59 19.54 24.22
C VAL A 179 -3.01 18.23 23.68
N ARG A 180 -2.40 17.42 24.55
CA ARG A 180 -1.83 16.13 24.16
C ARG A 180 -2.90 15.16 23.65
N ASP A 181 -4.03 15.08 24.36
CA ASP A 181 -5.14 14.20 23.95
C ASP A 181 -5.73 14.63 22.59
N ALA A 182 -5.90 15.94 22.40
CA ALA A 182 -6.38 16.48 21.12
C ALA A 182 -5.38 16.24 19.96
N GLU A 183 -4.07 16.37 20.22
CA GLU A 183 -3.03 16.06 19.23
C GLU A 183 -3.01 14.58 18.87
N LEU A 184 -3.13 13.70 19.87
CA LEU A 184 -3.17 12.25 19.66
C LEU A 184 -4.38 11.87 18.83
N GLN A 185 -5.56 12.36 19.19
CA GLN A 185 -6.80 12.09 18.45
C GLN A 185 -6.69 12.60 17.01
N ARG A 186 -6.20 13.82 16.80
CA ARG A 186 -6.00 14.38 15.47
C ARG A 186 -5.01 13.56 14.62
N SER A 187 -3.98 13.03 15.28
CA SER A 187 -3.00 12.16 14.62
C SER A 187 -3.65 10.84 14.19
N GLN A 188 -4.46 10.22 15.05
CA GLN A 188 -5.19 8.99 14.73
C GLN A 188 -6.19 9.20 13.60
N GLU A 189 -6.99 10.27 13.64
CA GLU A 189 -7.93 10.63 12.56
C GLU A 189 -7.20 10.84 11.22
N LYS A 190 -6.04 11.50 11.25
CA LYS A 190 -5.23 11.71 10.05
C LYS A 190 -4.69 10.41 9.47
N LEU A 191 -4.21 9.49 10.31
CA LEU A 191 -3.71 8.17 9.88
C LEU A 191 -4.84 7.34 9.28
N GLY A 192 -6.03 7.31 9.89
CA GLY A 192 -7.22 6.66 9.37
C GLY A 192 -7.61 7.21 7.98
N ALA A 193 -7.70 8.54 7.85
CA ALA A 193 -8.02 9.18 6.57
C ALA A 193 -6.97 8.90 5.47
N LEU A 194 -5.69 8.80 5.83
CA LEU A 194 -4.63 8.40 4.89
C LEU A 194 -4.82 6.95 4.43
N ALA A 195 -5.10 6.02 5.34
CA ALA A 195 -5.37 4.63 4.99
C ALA A 195 -6.61 4.49 4.08
N ASP A 196 -7.68 5.23 4.36
CA ASP A 196 -8.91 5.22 3.54
C ASP A 196 -8.74 5.89 2.17
N SER A 197 -7.75 6.75 2.01
CA SER A 197 -7.42 7.36 0.71
C SER A 197 -6.70 6.41 -0.25
N ILE A 198 -6.17 5.29 0.25
CA ILE A 198 -5.52 4.26 -0.58
C ILE A 198 -6.60 3.58 -1.43
N PRO A 199 -6.43 3.45 -2.77
CA PRO A 199 -7.40 2.79 -3.63
C PRO A 199 -7.60 1.31 -3.30
N ASP A 200 -6.56 0.66 -2.80
CA ASP A 200 -6.55 -0.74 -2.39
C ASP A 200 -7.07 -0.92 -0.96
N ILE A 201 -7.43 -2.14 -0.62
CA ILE A 201 -7.69 -2.51 0.77
C ILE A 201 -6.35 -2.52 1.51
N ALA A 202 -6.23 -1.69 2.54
CA ALA A 202 -5.07 -1.68 3.43
C ALA A 202 -5.40 -2.45 4.71
N TRP A 203 -4.42 -3.23 5.19
CA TRP A 203 -4.55 -4.02 6.39
C TRP A 203 -3.29 -3.96 7.25
N ALA A 204 -3.44 -4.23 8.54
CA ALA A 204 -2.32 -4.43 9.46
C ALA A 204 -2.56 -5.66 10.35
N ALA A 205 -1.44 -6.24 10.85
CA ALA A 205 -1.45 -7.32 11.81
C ALA A 205 -0.34 -7.13 12.86
N ASN A 206 -0.54 -7.72 14.03
CA ASN A 206 0.48 -7.74 15.08
C ASN A 206 1.68 -8.64 14.71
N ALA A 207 2.66 -8.75 15.61
CA ALA A 207 3.86 -9.57 15.40
C ALA A 207 3.53 -11.07 15.22
N GLU A 208 2.48 -11.54 15.87
CA GLU A 208 1.99 -12.92 15.84
C GLU A 208 1.19 -13.24 14.56
N GLY A 209 0.86 -12.21 13.77
CA GLY A 209 0.12 -12.36 12.52
C GLY A 209 -1.40 -12.26 12.67
N ASP A 210 -1.89 -11.77 13.83
CA ASP A 210 -3.32 -11.51 14.02
C ASP A 210 -3.67 -10.16 13.40
N ILE A 211 -4.65 -10.17 12.51
CA ILE A 211 -5.15 -8.95 11.87
C ILE A 211 -5.82 -8.06 12.91
N ASP A 212 -5.38 -6.80 13.00
CA ASP A 212 -5.88 -5.80 13.95
C ASP A 212 -6.45 -4.54 13.26
N PHE A 213 -6.26 -4.40 11.94
CA PHE A 213 -6.75 -3.25 11.18
C PHE A 213 -7.11 -3.59 9.74
N PHE A 214 -8.22 -2.99 9.28
CA PHE A 214 -8.55 -2.80 7.87
C PHE A 214 -9.00 -1.36 7.64
N ASN A 215 -8.70 -0.79 6.47
CA ASN A 215 -9.29 0.47 6.05
C ASN A 215 -10.76 0.29 5.64
N GLN A 216 -11.47 1.41 5.45
CA GLN A 216 -12.90 1.42 5.08
C GLN A 216 -13.20 0.60 3.81
N ARG A 217 -12.24 0.51 2.89
CA ARG A 217 -12.35 -0.25 1.64
C ARG A 217 -12.65 -1.74 1.82
N TRP A 218 -12.11 -2.36 2.86
CA TRP A 218 -12.38 -3.76 3.19
C TRP A 218 -13.87 -4.00 3.42
N TYR A 219 -14.48 -3.19 4.24
CA TYR A 219 -15.89 -3.32 4.61
C TYR A 219 -16.81 -2.99 3.43
N GLU A 220 -16.50 -1.98 2.64
CA GLU A 220 -17.22 -1.66 1.40
C GLU A 220 -17.14 -2.79 0.36
N TYR A 221 -15.97 -3.43 0.24
CA TYR A 221 -15.72 -4.50 -0.71
C TYR A 221 -16.41 -5.80 -0.31
N THR A 222 -16.23 -6.24 0.93
CA THR A 222 -16.72 -7.54 1.42
C THR A 222 -18.17 -7.51 1.91
N GLY A 223 -18.66 -6.33 2.34
CA GLY A 223 -19.96 -6.17 2.98
C GLY A 223 -19.98 -6.63 4.42
N LEU A 224 -18.84 -6.87 5.05
CA LEU A 224 -18.74 -7.15 6.48
C LEU A 224 -19.11 -5.91 7.30
N ASP A 225 -19.59 -6.12 8.54
CA ASP A 225 -19.97 -5.03 9.43
C ASP A 225 -18.72 -4.33 10.01
N PRO A 226 -18.52 -3.02 9.78
CA PRO A 226 -17.39 -2.28 10.32
C PRO A 226 -17.34 -2.23 11.86
N SER A 227 -18.45 -2.52 12.55
CA SER A 227 -18.50 -2.58 14.02
C SER A 227 -17.88 -3.86 14.59
N THR A 228 -17.66 -4.88 13.76
CA THR A 228 -17.01 -6.13 14.17
C THR A 228 -15.49 -5.90 14.15
N PRO A 229 -14.80 -6.14 15.29
CA PRO A 229 -13.34 -6.05 15.31
C PRO A 229 -12.71 -6.96 14.25
N PRO A 230 -11.70 -6.52 13.54
CA PRO A 230 -10.99 -7.36 12.59
C PRO A 230 -10.30 -8.52 13.33
N ASP A 231 -10.41 -9.71 12.78
CA ASP A 231 -9.73 -10.92 13.22
C ASP A 231 -9.47 -11.87 12.05
N ASN A 232 -8.61 -12.87 12.27
CA ASN A 232 -8.21 -13.83 11.25
C ASN A 232 -9.35 -14.74 10.79
N GLU A 233 -10.30 -15.10 11.66
CA GLU A 233 -11.42 -16.01 11.35
C GLU A 233 -12.44 -15.29 10.47
N THR A 234 -12.89 -14.11 10.90
CA THR A 234 -13.84 -13.28 10.16
C THR A 234 -13.28 -12.90 8.81
N SER A 235 -12.00 -12.52 8.76
CA SER A 235 -11.32 -12.15 7.49
C SER A 235 -11.28 -13.31 6.52
N ARG A 236 -10.93 -14.52 6.97
CA ARG A 236 -10.88 -15.72 6.14
C ARG A 236 -12.25 -16.24 5.72
N SER A 237 -13.33 -15.86 6.39
CA SER A 237 -14.70 -16.27 6.06
C SER A 237 -15.15 -15.83 4.65
N VAL A 238 -14.52 -14.78 4.12
CA VAL A 238 -14.77 -14.26 2.76
C VAL A 238 -13.73 -14.75 1.73
N PHE A 239 -12.78 -15.60 2.10
CA PHE A 239 -11.83 -16.22 1.16
C PHE A 239 -12.43 -17.47 0.55
N HIS A 240 -12.06 -17.75 -0.71
CA HIS A 240 -12.55 -18.95 -1.39
C HIS A 240 -12.05 -20.21 -0.69
N PRO A 241 -12.93 -21.22 -0.43
CA PRO A 241 -12.51 -22.41 0.32
C PRO A 241 -11.28 -23.13 -0.25
N ASP A 242 -11.17 -23.22 -1.58
CA ASP A 242 -10.04 -23.89 -2.23
C ASP A 242 -8.71 -23.16 -2.08
N ASP A 243 -8.74 -21.86 -1.73
CA ASP A 243 -7.53 -21.01 -1.65
C ASP A 243 -7.06 -20.85 -0.20
N GLN A 244 -7.87 -21.26 0.79
CA GLN A 244 -7.59 -21.03 2.22
C GLN A 244 -6.32 -21.75 2.70
N GLU A 245 -6.10 -23.00 2.31
CA GLU A 245 -4.93 -23.78 2.71
C GLU A 245 -3.63 -23.12 2.19
N ALA A 246 -3.59 -22.79 0.90
CA ALA A 246 -2.44 -22.12 0.29
C ALA A 246 -2.16 -20.73 0.87
N TYR A 247 -3.22 -20.01 1.24
CA TYR A 247 -3.09 -18.72 1.92
C TYR A 247 -2.47 -18.87 3.32
N VAL A 248 -2.95 -19.83 4.10
CA VAL A 248 -2.44 -20.08 5.46
C VAL A 248 -0.98 -20.51 5.41
N ASP A 249 -0.62 -21.44 4.54
CA ASP A 249 0.76 -21.91 4.38
C ASP A 249 1.71 -20.76 4.02
N ALA A 250 1.31 -19.89 3.07
CA ALA A 250 2.13 -18.75 2.66
C ALA A 250 2.24 -17.70 3.78
N TRP A 251 1.18 -17.49 4.57
CA TRP A 251 1.20 -16.58 5.69
C TRP A 251 2.09 -17.09 6.83
N ASP A 252 1.97 -18.36 7.18
CA ASP A 252 2.80 -19.01 8.21
C ASP A 252 4.29 -19.02 7.81
N GLU A 253 4.61 -19.21 6.52
CA GLU A 253 5.98 -19.09 6.02
C GLU A 253 6.51 -17.67 6.15
N ALA A 254 5.70 -16.65 5.81
CA ALA A 254 6.08 -15.25 5.96
C ALA A 254 6.33 -14.89 7.43
N LEU A 255 5.46 -15.32 8.35
CA LEU A 255 5.62 -15.13 9.79
C LEU A 255 6.90 -15.79 10.31
N ALA A 256 7.17 -17.05 9.93
CA ALA A 256 8.34 -17.79 10.38
C ALA A 256 9.67 -17.24 9.84
N SER A 257 9.67 -16.72 8.62
CA SER A 257 10.87 -16.20 7.95
C SER A 257 11.12 -14.71 8.19
N GLY A 258 10.09 -13.94 8.60
CA GLY A 258 10.15 -12.48 8.66
C GLY A 258 10.36 -11.82 7.30
N GLN A 259 10.04 -12.53 6.21
CA GLN A 259 10.10 -12.02 4.85
C GLN A 259 8.74 -11.46 4.39
N HIS A 260 8.73 -10.76 3.27
CA HIS A 260 7.48 -10.24 2.71
C HIS A 260 6.50 -11.38 2.37
N PHE A 261 5.22 -11.11 2.57
CA PHE A 261 4.11 -11.97 2.16
C PHE A 261 3.62 -11.55 0.77
N GLU A 262 3.40 -12.50 -0.14
CA GLU A 262 2.71 -12.28 -1.40
C GLU A 262 1.96 -13.56 -1.79
N GLN A 263 0.63 -13.45 -1.95
CA GLN A 263 -0.22 -14.56 -2.35
C GLN A 263 -1.42 -14.07 -3.17
N GLU A 264 -1.77 -14.81 -4.23
CA GLU A 264 -3.01 -14.62 -4.98
C GLU A 264 -4.09 -15.57 -4.45
N PHE A 265 -5.30 -15.05 -4.21
CA PHE A 265 -6.46 -15.81 -3.73
C PHE A 265 -7.76 -15.09 -4.07
N ARG A 266 -8.86 -15.82 -4.03
CA ARG A 266 -10.18 -15.27 -4.35
C ARG A 266 -10.88 -14.78 -3.08
N VAL A 267 -11.40 -13.55 -3.16
CA VAL A 267 -12.19 -12.92 -2.11
C VAL A 267 -13.61 -12.71 -2.61
N ARG A 268 -14.59 -12.97 -1.74
CA ARG A 268 -15.99 -12.76 -2.01
C ARG A 268 -16.36 -11.28 -1.81
N ARG A 269 -16.81 -10.67 -2.90
CA ARG A 269 -17.34 -9.30 -2.89
C ARG A 269 -18.73 -9.25 -2.24
N SER A 270 -19.18 -8.09 -1.80
CA SER A 270 -20.50 -7.85 -1.20
C SER A 270 -21.70 -8.27 -2.09
N ASP A 271 -21.54 -8.30 -3.41
CA ASP A 271 -22.53 -8.79 -4.36
C ASP A 271 -22.54 -10.33 -4.51
N GLY A 272 -21.70 -11.04 -3.77
CA GLY A 272 -21.56 -12.50 -3.77
C GLY A 272 -20.62 -13.05 -4.84
N THR A 273 -20.03 -12.22 -5.69
CA THR A 273 -19.08 -12.66 -6.72
C THR A 273 -17.68 -12.89 -6.13
N TRP A 274 -16.98 -13.92 -6.66
CA TRP A 274 -15.59 -14.18 -6.34
C TRP A 274 -14.70 -13.40 -7.30
N ARG A 275 -13.71 -12.69 -6.72
CA ARG A 275 -12.72 -11.95 -7.51
C ARG A 275 -11.31 -12.26 -7.05
N TRP A 276 -10.38 -12.34 -7.99
CA TRP A 276 -8.98 -12.55 -7.71
C TRP A 276 -8.37 -11.31 -7.07
N MET A 277 -7.72 -11.52 -5.92
CA MET A 277 -6.97 -10.51 -5.19
C MET A 277 -5.52 -10.95 -5.07
N ILE A 278 -4.60 -10.01 -5.08
CA ILE A 278 -3.23 -10.25 -4.63
C ILE A 278 -3.05 -9.60 -3.26
N GLY A 279 -2.73 -10.41 -2.25
CA GLY A 279 -2.35 -9.97 -0.91
C GLY A 279 -0.85 -9.76 -0.84
N ARG A 280 -0.42 -8.58 -0.40
CA ARG A 280 0.98 -8.26 -0.13
C ARG A 280 1.13 -7.76 1.28
N GLY A 281 2.18 -8.18 1.98
CA GLY A 281 2.51 -7.77 3.34
C GLY A 281 4.00 -7.59 3.53
N VAL A 282 4.35 -6.58 4.32
CA VAL A 282 5.75 -6.31 4.70
C VAL A 282 5.86 -6.23 6.22
N PRO A 283 6.87 -6.86 6.83
CA PRO A 283 7.11 -6.76 8.25
C PRO A 283 7.80 -5.44 8.61
N VAL A 284 7.46 -4.91 9.77
CA VAL A 284 8.16 -3.80 10.42
C VAL A 284 8.95 -4.34 11.59
N HIS A 285 10.23 -3.98 11.65
CA HIS A 285 11.15 -4.46 12.68
C HIS A 285 11.48 -3.37 13.68
N ASP A 286 11.74 -3.76 14.90
CA ASP A 286 12.32 -2.87 15.91
C ASP A 286 13.84 -2.72 15.75
N SER A 287 14.48 -1.99 16.68
CA SER A 287 15.93 -1.79 16.68
C SER A 287 16.75 -3.06 16.99
N ALA A 288 16.13 -4.11 17.50
CA ALA A 288 16.75 -5.42 17.76
C ALA A 288 16.64 -6.36 16.55
N GLY A 289 15.80 -6.02 15.57
CA GLY A 289 15.55 -6.81 14.38
C GLY A 289 14.35 -7.76 14.51
N ASP A 290 13.59 -7.65 15.58
CA ASP A 290 12.38 -8.44 15.79
C ASP A 290 11.18 -7.80 15.09
N VAL A 291 10.31 -8.63 14.49
CA VAL A 291 9.08 -8.15 13.85
C VAL A 291 8.12 -7.65 14.92
N THR A 292 7.66 -6.41 14.77
CA THR A 292 6.70 -5.79 15.69
C THR A 292 5.30 -5.70 15.11
N GLN A 293 5.19 -5.58 13.78
CA GLN A 293 3.92 -5.40 13.09
C GLN A 293 4.06 -5.74 11.61
N TRP A 294 2.93 -6.05 10.96
CA TRP A 294 2.82 -6.26 9.53
C TRP A 294 1.88 -5.21 8.92
N PHE A 295 2.25 -4.71 7.76
CA PHE A 295 1.38 -3.84 6.96
C PHE A 295 1.26 -4.39 5.55
N GLY A 296 0.06 -4.27 4.98
CA GLY A 296 -0.12 -4.79 3.64
C GLY A 296 -1.31 -4.22 2.92
N THR A 297 -1.48 -4.71 1.68
CA THR A 297 -2.59 -4.38 0.80
C THR A 297 -3.20 -5.62 0.17
N LEU A 298 -4.49 -5.53 -0.16
CA LEU A 298 -5.17 -6.45 -1.08
C LEU A 298 -5.59 -5.65 -2.31
N THR A 299 -5.07 -6.06 -3.47
CA THR A 299 -5.36 -5.41 -4.75
C THR A 299 -6.21 -6.33 -5.61
N ASP A 300 -7.31 -5.83 -6.17
CA ASP A 300 -8.17 -6.57 -7.09
C ASP A 300 -7.46 -6.72 -8.46
N ILE A 301 -7.18 -7.96 -8.84
CA ILE A 301 -6.48 -8.32 -10.09
C ILE A 301 -7.37 -9.12 -11.06
N ASP A 302 -8.67 -9.28 -10.76
CA ASP A 302 -9.60 -10.12 -11.52
C ASP A 302 -9.76 -9.70 -12.97
N ASP A 303 -9.81 -8.38 -13.23
CA ASP A 303 -9.90 -7.88 -14.60
C ASP A 303 -8.65 -8.23 -15.43
N GLY A 304 -7.47 -8.22 -14.79
CA GLY A 304 -6.22 -8.68 -15.40
C GLY A 304 -6.23 -10.19 -15.69
N HIS A 305 -6.68 -10.99 -14.74
CA HIS A 305 -6.85 -12.43 -14.89
C HIS A 305 -7.80 -12.78 -16.04
N ARG A 306 -8.98 -12.18 -16.07
CA ARG A 306 -9.98 -12.39 -17.13
C ARG A 306 -9.48 -12.00 -18.51
N LEU A 307 -8.75 -10.87 -18.59
CA LEU A 307 -8.14 -10.44 -19.85
C LEU A 307 -7.09 -11.45 -20.34
N SER A 308 -6.27 -11.98 -19.44
CA SER A 308 -5.26 -13.00 -19.74
C SER A 308 -5.90 -14.30 -20.21
N GLU A 309 -6.91 -14.81 -19.50
CA GLU A 309 -7.66 -16.01 -19.89
C GLU A 309 -8.35 -15.85 -21.24
N SER A 310 -9.00 -14.71 -21.47
CA SER A 310 -9.65 -14.39 -22.75
C SER A 310 -8.65 -14.37 -23.90
N ARG A 311 -7.48 -13.76 -23.69
CA ARG A 311 -6.41 -13.75 -24.68
C ARG A 311 -5.91 -15.15 -25.01
N ASP A 312 -5.76 -16.00 -24.00
CA ASP A 312 -5.30 -17.38 -24.19
C ASP A 312 -6.35 -18.24 -24.92
N LEU A 313 -7.62 -18.04 -24.61
CA LEU A 313 -8.73 -18.68 -25.34
C LEU A 313 -8.74 -18.26 -26.81
N LEU A 314 -8.67 -16.97 -27.09
CA LEU A 314 -8.62 -16.45 -28.45
C LEU A 314 -7.40 -16.96 -29.22
N ALA A 315 -6.22 -17.00 -28.60
CA ALA A 315 -5.02 -17.56 -29.21
C ALA A 315 -5.19 -19.05 -29.55
N ARG A 316 -5.87 -19.82 -28.68
CA ARG A 316 -6.20 -21.22 -28.95
C ARG A 316 -7.16 -21.36 -30.13
N GLU A 317 -8.22 -20.58 -30.17
CA GLU A 317 -9.21 -20.65 -31.25
C GLU A 317 -8.60 -20.23 -32.59
N LEU A 318 -7.81 -19.15 -32.63
CA LEU A 318 -7.09 -18.72 -33.81
C LEU A 318 -6.15 -19.81 -34.35
N SER A 319 -5.41 -20.51 -33.49
CA SER A 319 -4.56 -21.63 -33.91
C SER A 319 -5.36 -22.76 -34.54
N HIS A 320 -6.49 -23.14 -33.96
CA HIS A 320 -7.38 -24.14 -34.51
C HIS A 320 -7.94 -23.73 -35.87
N ARG A 321 -8.33 -22.47 -36.04
CA ARG A 321 -8.81 -21.94 -37.32
C ARG A 321 -7.73 -21.95 -38.39
N ILE A 322 -6.49 -21.58 -38.06
CA ILE A 322 -5.36 -21.60 -39.00
C ILE A 322 -5.10 -23.06 -39.48
N LYS A 323 -5.13 -24.06 -38.59
CA LYS A 323 -5.02 -25.48 -38.97
C LYS A 323 -6.08 -25.89 -39.96
N ASN A 324 -7.34 -25.52 -39.68
CA ASN A 324 -8.44 -25.83 -40.58
C ASN A 324 -8.26 -25.19 -41.95
N ILE A 325 -7.75 -23.94 -42.00
CA ILE A 325 -7.42 -23.27 -43.26
C ILE A 325 -6.34 -24.05 -44.02
N PHE A 326 -5.26 -24.48 -43.38
CA PHE A 326 -4.23 -25.28 -44.01
C PHE A 326 -4.76 -26.62 -44.56
N ALA A 327 -5.62 -27.30 -43.79
CA ALA A 327 -6.23 -28.53 -44.24
C ALA A 327 -7.16 -28.33 -45.46
N VAL A 328 -7.98 -27.27 -45.43
CA VAL A 328 -8.87 -26.93 -46.57
C VAL A 328 -8.06 -26.54 -47.79
N VAL A 329 -7.02 -25.69 -47.65
CA VAL A 329 -6.17 -25.29 -48.79
C VAL A 329 -5.46 -26.50 -49.39
N SER A 330 -4.87 -27.38 -48.55
CA SER A 330 -4.25 -28.63 -49.03
C SER A 330 -5.27 -29.51 -49.78
N GLY A 331 -6.47 -29.67 -49.23
CA GLY A 331 -7.55 -30.42 -49.86
C GLY A 331 -7.98 -29.85 -51.23
N LEU A 332 -8.10 -28.53 -51.33
CA LEU A 332 -8.42 -27.82 -52.56
C LEU A 332 -7.34 -28.01 -53.64
N VAL A 333 -6.08 -27.94 -53.26
CA VAL A 333 -4.92 -28.15 -54.15
C VAL A 333 -4.98 -29.56 -54.74
N LEU A 334 -5.13 -30.60 -53.88
CA LEU A 334 -5.22 -31.99 -54.29
C LEU A 334 -6.46 -32.25 -55.15
N LEU A 335 -7.62 -31.68 -54.79
CA LEU A 335 -8.85 -31.84 -55.56
C LEU A 335 -8.72 -31.26 -56.97
N ARG A 336 -8.09 -30.09 -57.14
CA ARG A 336 -7.84 -29.46 -58.44
C ARG A 336 -6.89 -30.25 -59.30
N ALA A 337 -5.91 -30.91 -58.74
CA ALA A 337 -4.95 -31.76 -59.43
C ALA A 337 -5.50 -33.12 -59.82
N ARG A 338 -6.60 -33.60 -59.20
CA ARG A 338 -7.15 -34.96 -59.39
C ARG A 338 -7.44 -35.32 -60.81
N ASN A 339 -7.87 -34.37 -61.64
CA ASN A 339 -8.22 -34.57 -63.05
C ASN A 339 -7.16 -34.07 -64.00
N ARG A 340 -5.92 -33.78 -63.51
CA ARG A 340 -4.80 -33.25 -64.26
C ARG A 340 -3.53 -33.99 -63.85
N PRO A 341 -3.22 -35.13 -64.52
CA PRO A 341 -2.07 -35.94 -64.14
C PRO A 341 -0.74 -35.19 -64.12
N GLU A 342 -0.60 -34.20 -65.00
CA GLU A 342 0.58 -33.31 -65.11
C GLU A 342 0.80 -32.43 -63.87
N LEU A 343 -0.20 -32.21 -63.04
CA LEU A 343 -0.15 -31.41 -61.81
C LEU A 343 -0.09 -32.24 -60.54
N LYS A 344 -0.14 -33.56 -60.63
CA LYS A 344 -0.26 -34.45 -59.46
C LYS A 344 0.93 -34.32 -58.52
N ASP A 345 2.13 -34.45 -59.06
CA ASP A 345 3.38 -34.36 -58.28
C ASP A 345 3.55 -32.97 -57.59
N PHE A 346 3.25 -31.90 -58.34
CA PHE A 346 3.25 -30.55 -57.85
C PHE A 346 2.21 -30.35 -56.70
N ALA A 347 1.01 -30.88 -56.82
CA ALA A 347 -0.02 -30.76 -55.81
C ALA A 347 0.32 -31.55 -54.54
N GLU A 348 0.96 -32.70 -54.65
CA GLU A 348 1.43 -33.50 -53.54
C GLU A 348 2.55 -32.73 -52.80
N GLU A 349 3.54 -32.19 -53.51
CA GLU A 349 4.62 -31.36 -52.93
C GLU A 349 4.08 -30.14 -52.21
N LEU A 350 3.20 -29.37 -52.83
CA LEU A 350 2.59 -28.19 -52.21
C LEU A 350 1.75 -28.57 -50.99
N GLY A 351 0.98 -29.70 -51.04
CA GLY A 351 0.22 -30.19 -49.91
C GLY A 351 1.09 -30.58 -48.74
N GLU A 352 2.27 -31.17 -48.98
CA GLU A 352 3.23 -31.49 -47.91
C GLU A 352 3.89 -30.24 -47.29
N ALA A 353 4.22 -29.25 -48.11
CA ALA A 353 4.75 -27.95 -47.61
C ALA A 353 3.71 -27.26 -46.74
N ILE A 354 2.44 -27.24 -47.12
CA ILE A 354 1.35 -26.69 -46.30
C ILE A 354 1.19 -27.44 -44.98
N ARG A 355 1.31 -28.77 -44.98
CA ARG A 355 1.29 -29.57 -43.73
C ARG A 355 2.51 -29.28 -42.82
N ALA A 356 3.69 -29.04 -43.40
CA ALA A 356 4.89 -28.65 -42.66
C ALA A 356 4.69 -27.27 -41.98
N LEU A 357 4.10 -26.31 -42.69
CA LEU A 357 3.70 -25.02 -42.12
C LEU A 357 2.73 -25.18 -40.94
N GLY A 358 1.76 -26.08 -41.08
CA GLY A 358 0.82 -26.38 -39.99
C GLY A 358 1.53 -26.90 -38.73
N ARG A 359 2.51 -27.80 -38.89
CA ARG A 359 3.32 -28.33 -37.77
C ARG A 359 4.20 -27.22 -37.12
N ALA A 360 4.79 -26.37 -37.92
CA ALA A 360 5.61 -25.25 -37.42
C ALA A 360 4.76 -24.23 -36.64
N HIS A 361 3.56 -23.92 -37.14
CA HIS A 361 2.62 -23.03 -36.47
C HIS A 361 2.21 -23.56 -35.09
N ASP A 362 2.03 -24.89 -34.96
CA ASP A 362 1.74 -25.51 -33.67
C ASP A 362 2.90 -25.46 -32.68
N PHE A 363 4.10 -25.62 -33.17
CA PHE A 363 5.30 -25.60 -32.33
C PHE A 363 5.51 -24.24 -31.63
N VAL A 364 5.19 -23.14 -32.28
CA VAL A 364 5.42 -21.75 -31.79
C VAL A 364 4.29 -21.26 -30.86
N ARG A 365 3.40 -22.13 -30.44
CA ARG A 365 2.24 -21.81 -29.60
C ARG A 365 2.67 -21.43 -28.18
N PRO A 366 2.16 -20.33 -27.58
CA PRO A 366 2.40 -20.02 -26.19
C PRO A 366 1.55 -20.92 -25.29
N LEU A 367 2.10 -22.04 -24.84
CA LEU A 367 1.62 -22.83 -23.73
C LEU A 367 2.71 -22.81 -22.66
N GLY A 368 2.71 -21.83 -21.79
CA GLY A 368 3.20 -21.85 -20.41
C GLY A 368 4.57 -22.47 -20.08
N SER A 369 5.38 -22.91 -21.04
CA SER A 369 6.70 -23.46 -20.76
C SER A 369 7.78 -22.77 -21.59
N GLU A 370 8.73 -22.16 -20.94
CA GLU A 370 9.94 -21.58 -21.55
C GLU A 370 10.77 -22.60 -22.37
N LYS A 371 10.51 -23.89 -22.21
CA LYS A 371 11.22 -24.98 -22.93
C LYS A 371 10.74 -25.19 -24.37
N GLY A 372 9.69 -24.52 -24.86
CA GLY A 372 9.08 -24.78 -26.16
C GLY A 372 9.62 -23.94 -27.34
N ASN A 373 10.43 -22.92 -27.12
CA ASN A 373 10.83 -21.98 -28.15
C ASN A 373 12.31 -22.11 -28.58
N GLU A 374 12.75 -23.35 -28.79
CA GLU A 374 14.12 -23.63 -29.24
C GLU A 374 14.12 -24.20 -30.66
N LEU A 375 15.09 -23.79 -31.47
CA LEU A 375 15.29 -24.29 -32.84
C LEU A 375 15.40 -25.83 -32.87
N ARG A 376 16.09 -26.42 -31.89
CA ARG A 376 16.20 -27.89 -31.74
C ARG A 376 14.83 -28.55 -31.59
N GLY A 377 13.92 -27.94 -30.85
CA GLY A 377 12.55 -28.45 -30.69
C GLY A 377 11.77 -28.45 -32.00
N LEU A 378 11.87 -27.34 -32.79
CA LEU A 378 11.26 -27.27 -34.12
C LEU A 378 11.83 -28.36 -35.03
N LEU A 379 13.14 -28.53 -35.07
CA LEU A 379 13.80 -29.56 -35.87
C LEU A 379 13.33 -30.98 -35.49
N ASN A 380 13.17 -31.26 -34.19
CA ASN A 380 12.66 -32.54 -33.71
C ASN A 380 11.24 -32.83 -34.27
N VAL A 381 10.36 -31.82 -34.28
CA VAL A 381 9.00 -31.98 -34.82
C VAL A 381 8.98 -32.19 -36.33
N LEU A 382 9.81 -31.43 -37.06
CA LEU A 382 9.86 -31.51 -38.52
C LEU A 382 10.54 -32.78 -39.02
N MET A 383 11.58 -33.26 -38.33
CA MET A 383 12.37 -34.44 -38.73
C MET A 383 11.79 -35.76 -38.18
N ALA A 384 10.80 -35.70 -37.30
CA ALA A 384 10.16 -36.91 -36.73
C ALA A 384 9.77 -38.00 -37.77
N PRO A 385 9.21 -37.63 -38.96
CA PRO A 385 8.90 -38.64 -39.98
C PRO A 385 10.10 -39.38 -40.56
N TYR A 386 11.29 -38.81 -40.43
CA TYR A 386 12.54 -39.32 -40.99
C TYR A 386 13.45 -40.02 -39.97
N GLY A 387 12.96 -40.23 -38.75
CA GLY A 387 13.68 -40.94 -37.68
C GLY A 387 14.82 -40.07 -37.08
N ILE A 388 14.45 -39.13 -36.21
CA ILE A 388 15.35 -38.27 -35.52
C ILE A 388 15.76 -38.86 -34.17
N GLY A 389 17.03 -38.64 -33.74
CA GLY A 389 17.58 -39.04 -32.44
C GLY A 389 18.98 -39.60 -32.56
N GLU A 390 19.60 -39.89 -31.41
CA GLU A 390 20.91 -40.49 -31.37
C GLU A 390 20.93 -41.87 -32.00
N GLY A 391 21.84 -42.11 -32.93
CA GLY A 391 21.91 -43.36 -33.72
C GLY A 391 20.83 -43.54 -34.75
N LYS A 392 19.95 -42.56 -35.00
CA LYS A 392 18.93 -42.58 -36.07
C LYS A 392 19.48 -41.95 -37.35
N GLN A 393 18.62 -41.93 -38.41
CA GLN A 393 19.03 -41.33 -39.69
C GLN A 393 19.26 -39.84 -39.65
N VAL A 394 18.58 -39.13 -38.74
CA VAL A 394 18.77 -37.67 -38.53
C VAL A 394 19.25 -37.40 -37.11
N GLU A 395 20.35 -36.66 -36.99
CA GLU A 395 20.93 -36.24 -35.71
C GLU A 395 21.05 -34.73 -35.67
N VAL A 396 20.64 -34.11 -34.50
CA VAL A 396 20.76 -32.66 -34.26
C VAL A 396 21.69 -32.42 -33.09
N SER A 397 22.74 -31.63 -33.33
CA SER A 397 23.78 -31.32 -32.33
C SER A 397 24.08 -29.81 -32.27
N GLY A 398 24.87 -29.40 -31.26
CA GLY A 398 25.36 -28.03 -31.13
C GLY A 398 24.63 -27.18 -30.07
N VAL A 399 24.70 -25.86 -30.18
CA VAL A 399 24.20 -24.90 -29.22
C VAL A 399 22.67 -24.80 -29.18
N THR A 400 22.13 -24.33 -28.05
CA THR A 400 20.72 -24.03 -27.90
C THR A 400 20.41 -22.65 -28.48
N VAL A 401 19.54 -22.56 -29.48
CA VAL A 401 19.17 -21.33 -30.16
C VAL A 401 17.71 -21.01 -29.85
N LYS A 402 17.43 -19.83 -29.28
CA LYS A 402 16.04 -19.36 -29.08
C LYS A 402 15.38 -19.07 -30.43
N LEU A 403 14.12 -19.45 -30.54
CA LEU A 403 13.34 -19.32 -31.76
C LEU A 403 12.13 -18.41 -31.56
N GLY A 404 12.07 -17.30 -32.27
CA GLY A 404 10.92 -16.39 -32.33
C GLY A 404 9.81 -16.89 -33.25
N LYS A 405 8.64 -16.31 -33.11
CA LYS A 405 7.43 -16.72 -33.89
C LYS A 405 7.59 -16.49 -35.39
N ARG A 406 8.26 -15.42 -35.78
CA ARG A 406 8.45 -15.06 -37.20
C ARG A 406 9.42 -15.98 -37.93
N ALA A 407 10.42 -16.52 -37.23
CA ALA A 407 11.45 -17.36 -37.80
C ALA A 407 11.01 -18.82 -38.00
N ALA A 408 10.07 -19.30 -37.22
CA ALA A 408 9.63 -20.71 -37.25
C ALA A 408 9.05 -21.14 -38.59
N THR A 409 8.22 -20.31 -39.22
CA THR A 409 7.59 -20.60 -40.51
C THR A 409 8.60 -20.73 -41.66
N PRO A 410 9.52 -19.74 -41.91
CA PRO A 410 10.51 -19.89 -42.95
C PRO A 410 11.50 -21.04 -42.67
N LEU A 411 11.89 -21.29 -41.41
CA LEU A 411 12.75 -22.43 -41.07
C LEU A 411 12.06 -23.77 -41.35
N ALA A 412 10.76 -23.85 -41.03
CA ALA A 412 9.99 -25.05 -41.31
C ALA A 412 9.95 -25.40 -42.82
N LEU A 413 9.79 -24.38 -43.69
CA LEU A 413 9.84 -24.56 -45.13
C LEU A 413 11.24 -24.99 -45.57
N ILE A 414 12.30 -24.37 -45.07
CA ILE A 414 13.68 -24.70 -45.38
C ILE A 414 13.98 -26.16 -45.06
N PHE A 415 13.73 -26.57 -43.80
CA PHE A 415 14.03 -27.94 -43.35
C PHE A 415 13.10 -29.00 -43.96
N HIS A 416 11.84 -28.66 -44.24
CA HIS A 416 10.96 -29.53 -44.95
C HIS A 416 11.46 -29.83 -46.36
N GLU A 417 11.88 -28.79 -47.12
CA GLU A 417 12.42 -28.94 -48.46
C GLU A 417 13.74 -29.72 -48.49
N LEU A 418 14.66 -29.42 -47.51
CA LEU A 418 15.90 -30.17 -47.40
C LEU A 418 15.65 -31.64 -47.07
N ALA A 419 14.73 -31.95 -46.15
CA ALA A 419 14.39 -33.31 -45.78
C ALA A 419 13.68 -34.08 -46.92
N THR A 420 12.74 -33.44 -47.62
CA THR A 420 12.05 -34.00 -48.74
C THR A 420 13.01 -34.32 -49.91
N ASN A 421 13.90 -33.37 -50.18
CA ASN A 421 14.91 -33.60 -51.21
C ASN A 421 15.89 -34.73 -50.82
N SER A 422 16.29 -34.79 -49.52
CA SER A 422 17.12 -35.88 -49.02
C SER A 422 16.44 -37.24 -49.09
N ALA A 423 15.14 -37.30 -48.80
CA ALA A 423 14.34 -38.53 -48.91
C ALA A 423 14.12 -38.98 -50.36
N LYS A 424 14.00 -38.05 -51.32
CA LYS A 424 13.80 -38.36 -52.74
C LYS A 424 15.10 -38.67 -53.47
N TYR A 425 16.14 -37.92 -53.19
CA TYR A 425 17.35 -37.90 -54.02
C TYR A 425 18.66 -38.01 -53.23
N GLY A 426 18.62 -37.80 -51.89
CA GLY A 426 19.76 -37.72 -51.02
C GLY A 426 19.95 -38.86 -50.02
N ALA A 427 20.56 -38.61 -48.90
CA ALA A 427 20.95 -39.60 -47.92
C ALA A 427 19.75 -40.34 -47.29
N LEU A 428 18.63 -39.67 -47.04
CA LEU A 428 17.41 -40.29 -46.43
C LEU A 428 16.67 -41.24 -47.38
N SER A 429 17.10 -41.35 -48.66
CA SER A 429 16.58 -42.37 -49.62
C SER A 429 17.14 -43.76 -49.36
N ARG A 430 18.15 -43.95 -48.49
CA ARG A 430 18.84 -45.21 -48.18
C ARG A 430 18.85 -45.50 -46.68
N GLU A 431 18.78 -46.72 -46.26
CA GLU A 431 18.82 -47.15 -44.84
C GLU A 431 20.11 -46.75 -44.14
N GLU A 432 21.22 -46.79 -44.86
CA GLU A 432 22.55 -46.46 -44.34
C GLU A 432 22.85 -44.94 -44.36
N GLY A 433 22.06 -44.16 -45.12
CA GLY A 433 22.24 -42.72 -45.22
C GLY A 433 21.98 -41.98 -43.95
N ARG A 434 22.73 -40.91 -43.70
CA ARG A 434 22.63 -40.07 -42.51
C ARG A 434 22.58 -38.61 -42.83
N VAL A 435 21.82 -37.87 -42.01
CA VAL A 435 21.80 -36.40 -42.04
C VAL A 435 22.21 -35.90 -40.65
N THR A 436 23.20 -35.06 -40.63
CA THR A 436 23.64 -34.37 -39.38
C THR A 436 23.34 -32.88 -39.51
N ILE A 437 22.60 -32.35 -38.55
CA ILE A 437 22.28 -30.92 -38.40
C ILE A 437 23.06 -30.36 -37.25
N SER A 438 24.02 -29.48 -37.47
CA SER A 438 24.80 -28.85 -36.41
C SER A 438 24.50 -27.36 -36.26
N LEU A 439 24.34 -26.93 -35.01
CA LEU A 439 24.01 -25.56 -34.64
C LEU A 439 25.21 -24.91 -33.93
N ALA A 440 25.67 -23.77 -34.42
CA ALA A 440 26.78 -23.01 -33.85
C ALA A 440 26.49 -21.51 -33.89
N GLU A 441 27.01 -20.77 -32.92
CA GLU A 441 26.95 -19.30 -32.89
C GLU A 441 28.34 -18.73 -33.18
N ARG A 442 28.39 -17.74 -34.08
CA ARG A 442 29.58 -16.92 -34.36
C ARG A 442 29.23 -15.43 -34.29
N GLY A 443 29.55 -14.80 -33.15
CA GLY A 443 29.13 -13.41 -32.91
C GLY A 443 27.62 -13.28 -33.00
N ASP A 444 27.12 -12.38 -33.82
CA ASP A 444 25.68 -12.13 -34.02
C ASP A 444 25.02 -13.03 -35.06
N THR A 445 25.70 -14.11 -35.51
CA THR A 445 25.20 -15.02 -36.56
C THR A 445 25.10 -16.43 -36.05
N VAL A 446 23.95 -17.06 -36.29
CA VAL A 446 23.74 -18.49 -36.09
C VAL A 446 24.07 -19.21 -37.39
N LEU A 447 24.95 -20.20 -37.28
CA LEU A 447 25.30 -21.12 -38.36
C LEU A 447 24.55 -22.42 -38.19
N ILE A 448 23.88 -22.87 -39.23
CA ILE A 448 23.17 -24.15 -39.27
C ILE A 448 23.74 -24.95 -40.43
N ASP A 449 24.46 -26.00 -40.14
CA ASP A 449 25.06 -26.87 -41.13
C ASP A 449 24.20 -28.14 -41.25
N TRP A 450 23.68 -28.40 -42.43
CA TRP A 450 23.05 -29.64 -42.87
C TRP A 450 24.03 -30.45 -43.68
N ASN A 451 24.40 -31.64 -43.24
CA ASN A 451 25.37 -32.51 -43.91
C ASN A 451 24.76 -33.85 -44.17
N GLU A 452 24.74 -34.28 -45.43
CA GLU A 452 24.34 -35.62 -45.87
C GLU A 452 25.56 -36.52 -46.05
N THR A 453 25.46 -37.77 -45.63
CA THR A 453 26.45 -38.82 -45.88
C THR A 453 25.76 -40.12 -46.29
N GLY A 454 26.40 -40.88 -47.16
CA GLY A 454 25.86 -42.13 -47.75
C GLY A 454 24.80 -41.87 -48.81
N ALA A 455 24.74 -40.68 -49.36
CA ALA A 455 23.85 -40.38 -50.47
C ALA A 455 24.31 -41.06 -51.78
N PRO A 456 23.39 -41.39 -52.70
CA PRO A 456 23.81 -41.84 -54.04
C PRO A 456 24.58 -40.67 -54.71
N GLY A 457 25.79 -40.92 -55.25
CA GLY A 457 26.67 -39.91 -55.83
C GLY A 457 25.93 -38.95 -56.75
N GLY A 458 25.86 -37.66 -56.29
CA GLY A 458 24.92 -36.71 -56.84
C GLY A 458 25.41 -36.01 -58.10
N LYS A 459 24.55 -36.01 -59.10
CA LYS A 459 24.62 -34.98 -60.17
C LYS A 459 23.94 -33.72 -59.66
N VAL A 460 24.59 -32.57 -59.82
CA VAL A 460 23.94 -31.28 -59.58
C VAL A 460 22.66 -31.24 -60.45
N PRO A 461 21.51 -30.92 -59.85
CA PRO A 461 20.26 -30.82 -60.63
C PRO A 461 20.43 -29.74 -61.73
N GLU A 462 20.15 -30.11 -62.99
CA GLU A 462 20.30 -29.22 -64.13
C GLU A 462 19.28 -28.07 -64.20
N ARG A 463 18.22 -28.16 -63.37
CA ARG A 463 17.18 -27.11 -63.27
C ARG A 463 16.86 -26.75 -61.84
N SER A 464 16.82 -25.44 -61.54
CA SER A 464 16.26 -24.89 -60.34
C SER A 464 14.74 -25.13 -60.30
N GLY A 465 14.26 -26.00 -59.40
CA GLY A 465 12.83 -26.27 -59.19
C GLY A 465 12.18 -25.24 -58.27
N PHE A 466 10.85 -25.39 -58.06
CA PHE A 466 10.06 -24.57 -57.16
C PHE A 466 10.64 -24.53 -55.75
N GLY A 467 11.09 -25.67 -55.20
CA GLY A 467 11.72 -25.75 -53.86
C GLY A 467 12.98 -24.91 -53.72
N SER A 468 13.84 -24.84 -54.76
CA SER A 468 15.05 -23.99 -54.70
C SER A 468 14.72 -22.51 -54.58
N THR A 469 13.69 -22.06 -55.31
CA THR A 469 13.20 -20.67 -55.23
C THR A 469 12.60 -20.35 -53.87
N LEU A 470 11.83 -21.30 -53.31
CA LEU A 470 11.23 -21.18 -51.98
C LEU A 470 12.29 -21.10 -50.87
N LEU A 471 13.32 -21.95 -50.96
CA LEU A 471 14.46 -21.91 -50.03
C LEU A 471 15.19 -20.57 -50.09
N ASP A 472 15.52 -20.07 -51.25
CA ASP A 472 16.22 -18.79 -51.42
C ASP A 472 15.38 -17.61 -50.91
N MET A 473 14.06 -17.63 -51.17
CA MET A 473 13.17 -16.58 -50.64
C MET A 473 13.06 -16.64 -49.13
N SER A 474 12.92 -17.82 -48.55
CA SER A 474 12.81 -18.01 -47.09
C SER A 474 14.07 -17.57 -46.37
N VAL A 475 15.26 -17.91 -46.88
CA VAL A 475 16.54 -17.53 -46.29
C VAL A 475 16.82 -16.04 -46.46
N LYS A 476 16.75 -15.52 -47.69
CA LYS A 476 17.19 -14.13 -47.99
C LYS A 476 16.16 -13.10 -47.58
N SER A 477 14.85 -13.33 -47.90
CA SER A 477 13.84 -12.28 -47.73
C SER A 477 13.16 -12.32 -46.39
N GLN A 478 13.09 -13.51 -45.74
CA GLN A 478 12.36 -13.64 -44.46
C GLN A 478 13.28 -13.75 -43.24
N LEU A 479 14.52 -14.28 -43.42
CA LEU A 479 15.47 -14.47 -42.32
C LEU A 479 16.72 -13.55 -42.42
N ASP A 480 16.81 -12.70 -43.45
CA ASP A 480 17.99 -11.85 -43.69
C ASP A 480 19.30 -12.66 -43.71
N GLY A 481 19.23 -13.92 -44.10
CA GLY A 481 20.35 -14.85 -44.05
C GLY A 481 20.95 -15.14 -45.44
N SER A 482 21.97 -16.00 -45.42
CA SER A 482 22.58 -16.55 -46.64
C SER A 482 22.60 -18.07 -46.59
N MET A 483 22.60 -18.70 -47.76
CA MET A 483 22.66 -20.15 -47.89
C MET A 483 23.72 -20.51 -48.92
N GLU A 484 24.67 -21.38 -48.54
CA GLU A 484 25.66 -21.98 -49.39
C GLU A 484 25.38 -23.47 -49.53
N ARG A 485 25.54 -24.02 -50.76
CA ARG A 485 25.34 -25.41 -51.09
C ARG A 485 26.57 -25.98 -51.74
N GLU A 486 27.05 -27.10 -51.23
CA GLU A 486 28.19 -27.85 -51.77
C GLU A 486 27.79 -29.30 -52.01
N TRP A 487 27.95 -29.76 -53.25
CA TRP A 487 27.69 -31.12 -53.64
C TRP A 487 28.97 -31.94 -53.57
N GLY A 488 29.08 -32.81 -52.56
CA GLY A 488 30.20 -33.74 -52.35
C GLY A 488 30.00 -35.07 -53.01
N LYS A 489 30.99 -35.95 -52.94
CA LYS A 489 30.90 -37.36 -53.44
C LYS A 489 29.93 -38.18 -52.57
N ASP A 490 29.77 -37.86 -51.31
CA ASP A 490 28.99 -38.61 -50.31
C ASP A 490 27.63 -37.99 -50.00
N GLY A 491 27.31 -36.79 -50.56
CA GLY A 491 26.05 -36.11 -50.31
C GLY A 491 26.12 -34.60 -50.40
N LEU A 492 24.99 -33.95 -50.08
CA LEU A 492 24.80 -32.50 -50.07
C LEU A 492 25.23 -31.90 -48.70
N LYS A 493 25.96 -30.80 -48.76
CA LYS A 493 26.19 -29.94 -47.59
C LYS A 493 25.50 -28.60 -47.84
N VAL A 494 24.73 -28.14 -46.85
CA VAL A 494 24.09 -26.83 -46.87
C VAL A 494 24.50 -26.09 -45.60
N ARG A 495 24.99 -24.87 -45.76
CA ARG A 495 25.26 -23.95 -44.67
C ARG A 495 24.31 -22.79 -44.74
N LEU A 496 23.54 -22.59 -43.65
CA LEU A 496 22.70 -21.43 -43.44
C LEU A 496 23.42 -20.49 -42.47
N SER A 497 23.54 -19.22 -42.83
CA SER A 497 24.08 -18.17 -41.96
C SER A 497 22.98 -17.17 -41.70
N ILE A 498 22.41 -17.10 -40.49
CA ILE A 498 21.24 -16.30 -40.15
C ILE A 498 21.59 -15.37 -39.00
N PRO A 499 21.32 -14.05 -39.08
CA PRO A 499 21.51 -13.17 -37.94
C PRO A 499 20.68 -13.63 -36.73
N ALA A 500 21.28 -13.67 -35.53
CA ALA A 500 20.62 -14.13 -34.29
C ALA A 500 19.34 -13.31 -34.02
N LYS A 501 19.35 -12.00 -34.32
CA LYS A 501 18.16 -11.13 -34.20
C LYS A 501 16.99 -11.59 -35.06
N SER A 502 17.24 -12.15 -36.28
CA SER A 502 16.18 -12.65 -37.16
C SER A 502 15.57 -13.97 -36.67
N LEU A 503 16.27 -14.70 -35.80
CA LEU A 503 15.77 -15.91 -35.17
C LEU A 503 15.01 -15.63 -33.89
N ALA A 504 15.31 -14.55 -33.18
CA ALA A 504 14.74 -14.23 -31.85
C ALA A 504 13.40 -13.47 -31.92
N VAL A 505 12.95 -13.02 -33.10
CA VAL A 505 11.72 -12.19 -33.27
C VAL A 505 10.47 -13.02 -33.57
#